data_abddf4fc7bcb7be1d556edb814762683
#
_entry.id   abddf4fc7bcb7be1d556edb814762683
#
_cell.length_a   1.000
_cell.length_b   1.000
_cell.length_c   1.000
_cell.angle_alpha   90.00
_cell.angle_beta   90.00
_cell.angle_gamma   90.00
#
_symmetry.space_group_name_H-M   'P 1'
#
loop_
_entity.id
_entity.type
_entity.pdbx_description
1 polymer ?
#
loop_
_entity_poly.entity_id
_entity_poly.type
_entity_poly.pdbx_seq_one_letter_code
_entity_poly.pdbx_strand_id
1 'polypeptide(L)'
;RRQRQMCIRDRLDTDYIDLLLIHQPAGNYIAGYRLMEKAYKEGKVKAIGLSNFTKEGVQEILDICKVKPTVLQTEVHPYDQKKELKEFLAKENIKIQAWYPLGHGDAELMKESAFVIAGTKYKKSTAQVILRWHIQDGNIVIPGSKNADHIKANLDLFDFQLTEEER
;
A
#
# COMPACT_ATOMS: atom_id res chain seq x y z
N ARG A 1 -16.00 -6.25 20.81
CA ARG A 1 -15.16 -5.42 19.92
C ARG A 1 -14.02 -4.69 20.65
N ARG A 2 -14.23 -4.12 21.88
CA ARG A 2 -13.16 -3.57 22.73
C ARG A 2 -12.06 -4.60 23.04
N GLN A 3 -12.42 -5.86 23.30
CA GLN A 3 -11.49 -6.95 23.59
C GLN A 3 -10.56 -7.27 22.41
N ARG A 4 -11.01 -7.19 21.14
CA ARG A 4 -10.15 -7.44 19.95
C ARG A 4 -9.05 -6.37 19.80
N GLN A 5 -9.35 -5.10 20.05
CA GLN A 5 -8.34 -4.02 19.97
C GLN A 5 -7.32 -4.11 21.12
N MET A 6 -7.74 -4.49 22.31
CA MET A 6 -6.82 -4.81 23.40
C MET A 6 -5.90 -5.97 23.04
N CYS A 7 -6.46 -7.09 22.53
CA CYS A 7 -5.66 -8.24 22.11
C CYS A 7 -4.62 -7.92 21.00
N ILE A 8 -4.92 -7.02 20.07
CA ILE A 8 -3.97 -6.65 19.00
C ILE A 8 -2.79 -5.85 19.59
N ARG A 9 -3.05 -4.85 20.41
CA ARG A 9 -2.01 -4.04 21.04
C ARG A 9 -1.15 -4.86 21.99
N ASP A 10 -1.77 -5.70 22.83
CA ASP A 10 -1.08 -6.61 23.73
C ASP A 10 -0.16 -7.57 22.98
N ARG A 11 -0.60 -8.07 21.80
CA ARG A 11 0.21 -8.97 20.95
C ARG A 11 1.33 -8.27 20.20
N LEU A 12 1.17 -6.98 19.91
CA LEU A 12 2.17 -6.13 19.27
C LEU A 12 3.08 -5.43 20.28
N ASP A 13 2.78 -5.57 21.56
CA ASP A 13 3.49 -4.91 22.66
C ASP A 13 3.61 -3.38 22.43
N THR A 14 2.46 -2.75 22.17
CA THR A 14 2.39 -1.31 21.86
C THR A 14 1.12 -0.67 22.41
N ASP A 15 1.22 0.58 22.82
CA ASP A 15 0.09 1.37 23.30
C ASP A 15 -0.78 1.95 22.17
N TYR A 16 -0.31 1.94 20.95
CA TYR A 16 -1.00 2.50 19.79
C TYR A 16 -0.84 1.63 18.54
N ILE A 17 -1.61 1.92 17.53
CA ILE A 17 -1.52 1.34 16.18
C ILE A 17 -1.15 2.47 15.22
N ASP A 18 -0.09 2.30 14.42
CA ASP A 18 0.30 3.32 13.45
C ASP A 18 -0.72 3.46 12.32
N LEU A 19 -1.18 2.35 11.77
CA LEU A 19 -2.15 2.33 10.67
C LEU A 19 -3.18 1.23 10.88
N LEU A 20 -4.47 1.60 10.88
CA LEU A 20 -5.59 0.67 10.93
C LEU A 20 -6.39 0.76 9.62
N LEU A 21 -6.64 -0.39 9.00
CA LEU A 21 -7.38 -0.49 7.74
C LEU A 21 -8.71 -1.21 7.91
N ILE A 22 -9.72 -0.79 7.14
CA ILE A 22 -10.83 -1.70 6.79
C ILE A 22 -10.30 -2.61 5.69
N HIS A 23 -10.13 -3.90 5.99
CA HIS A 23 -9.48 -4.86 5.09
C HIS A 23 -10.28 -5.15 3.83
N GLN A 24 -11.61 -5.15 3.91
CA GLN A 24 -12.51 -5.42 2.80
C GLN A 24 -13.78 -4.57 2.91
N PRO A 25 -14.39 -4.13 1.79
CA PRO A 25 -15.67 -3.42 1.77
C PRO A 25 -16.84 -4.38 2.02
N ALA A 26 -16.87 -5.01 3.21
CA ALA A 26 -17.86 -6.00 3.56
C ALA A 26 -18.64 -5.64 4.83
N GLY A 27 -19.88 -6.06 4.91
CA GLY A 27 -20.75 -5.78 6.04
C GLY A 27 -21.01 -4.29 6.22
N ASN A 28 -21.18 -3.83 7.44
CA ASN A 28 -21.38 -2.40 7.73
C ASN A 28 -20.03 -1.68 7.90
N TYR A 29 -19.29 -1.49 6.81
CA TYR A 29 -17.99 -0.81 6.82
C TYR A 29 -18.10 0.68 7.17
N ILE A 30 -19.22 1.32 6.90
CA ILE A 30 -19.50 2.70 7.31
C ILE A 30 -19.46 2.84 8.84
N ALA A 31 -20.17 1.98 9.56
CA ALA A 31 -20.12 1.95 11.02
C ALA A 31 -18.71 1.55 11.52
N GLY A 32 -18.04 0.65 10.80
CA GLY A 32 -16.65 0.29 11.05
C GLY A 32 -15.72 1.49 10.97
N TYR A 33 -15.84 2.28 9.91
CA TYR A 33 -15.04 3.49 9.70
C TYR A 33 -15.24 4.53 10.81
N ARG A 34 -16.48 4.78 11.21
CA ARG A 34 -16.77 5.69 12.33
C ARG A 34 -16.16 5.24 13.66
N LEU A 35 -16.06 3.93 13.89
CA LEU A 35 -15.35 3.40 15.07
C LEU A 35 -13.83 3.61 14.97
N MET A 36 -13.26 3.53 13.77
CA MET A 36 -11.86 3.83 13.53
C MET A 36 -11.57 5.32 13.72
N GLU A 37 -12.44 6.22 13.25
CA GLU A 37 -12.34 7.65 13.52
C GLU A 37 -12.36 7.97 15.02
N LYS A 38 -13.20 7.25 15.79
CA LYS A 38 -13.23 7.38 17.24
C LYS A 38 -11.89 6.95 17.86
N ALA A 39 -11.33 5.80 17.43
CA ALA A 39 -10.04 5.31 17.90
C ALA A 39 -8.89 6.25 17.54
N TYR A 40 -8.93 6.87 16.37
CA TYR A 40 -8.01 7.90 15.92
C TYR A 40 -8.07 9.14 16.85
N LYS A 41 -9.26 9.67 17.12
CA LYS A 41 -9.45 10.81 18.03
C LYS A 41 -9.01 10.53 19.47
N GLU A 42 -9.12 9.29 19.91
CA GLU A 42 -8.65 8.83 21.22
C GLU A 42 -7.13 8.58 21.27
N GLY A 43 -6.39 8.84 20.17
CA GLY A 43 -4.95 8.61 20.09
C GLY A 43 -4.53 7.14 20.06
N LYS A 44 -5.48 6.21 19.95
CA LYS A 44 -5.21 4.76 19.91
C LYS A 44 -4.70 4.29 18.55
N VAL A 45 -4.98 5.06 17.52
CA VAL A 45 -4.58 4.81 16.12
C VAL A 45 -4.07 6.13 15.55
N LYS A 46 -2.90 6.12 14.91
CA LYS A 46 -2.29 7.32 14.32
C LYS A 46 -2.78 7.64 12.92
N ALA A 47 -3.14 6.62 12.15
CA ALA A 47 -3.66 6.76 10.79
C ALA A 47 -4.72 5.70 10.52
N ILE A 48 -5.71 6.05 9.70
CA ILE A 48 -6.77 5.13 9.27
C ILE A 48 -6.80 5.08 7.75
N GLY A 49 -7.19 3.95 7.19
CA GLY A 49 -7.24 3.75 5.75
C GLY A 49 -8.20 2.63 5.34
N LEU A 50 -8.20 2.36 4.06
CA LEU A 50 -9.08 1.40 3.40
C LEU A 50 -8.25 0.34 2.69
N SER A 51 -8.85 -0.81 2.40
CA SER A 51 -8.23 -1.85 1.60
C SER A 51 -9.26 -2.50 0.68
N ASN A 52 -8.89 -2.64 -0.60
CA ASN A 52 -9.70 -3.26 -1.67
C ASN A 52 -11.04 -2.55 -1.96
N PHE A 53 -11.12 -1.26 -1.69
CA PHE A 53 -12.28 -0.45 -2.06
C PHE A 53 -12.19 0.00 -3.52
N THR A 54 -13.35 0.05 -4.19
CA THR A 54 -13.47 0.72 -5.49
C THR A 54 -13.47 2.23 -5.30
N LYS A 55 -13.37 2.99 -6.39
CA LYS A 55 -13.48 4.44 -6.39
C LYS A 55 -14.79 4.91 -5.73
N GLU A 56 -15.91 4.27 -6.06
CA GLU A 56 -17.24 4.57 -5.51
C GLU A 56 -17.27 4.30 -4.00
N GLY A 57 -16.72 3.18 -3.55
CA GLY A 57 -16.64 2.85 -2.13
C GLY A 57 -15.75 3.80 -1.32
N VAL A 58 -14.67 4.31 -1.94
CA VAL A 58 -13.87 5.37 -1.33
C VAL A 58 -14.68 6.65 -1.23
N GLN A 59 -15.41 7.03 -2.31
CA GLN A 59 -16.26 8.23 -2.32
C GLN A 59 -17.34 8.17 -1.24
N GLU A 60 -18.01 7.03 -1.05
CA GLU A 60 -18.99 6.85 0.04
C GLU A 60 -18.38 7.13 1.43
N ILE A 61 -17.13 6.72 1.65
CA ILE A 61 -16.43 7.04 2.91
C ILE A 61 -16.11 8.53 2.98
N LEU A 62 -15.64 9.15 1.89
CA LEU A 62 -15.32 10.58 1.85
C LEU A 62 -16.53 11.46 2.13
N ASP A 63 -17.71 11.07 1.66
CA ASP A 63 -18.96 11.82 1.85
C ASP A 63 -19.41 11.87 3.32
N ILE A 64 -18.98 10.90 4.13
CA ILE A 64 -19.45 10.76 5.53
C ILE A 64 -18.35 10.92 6.58
N CYS A 65 -17.08 10.92 6.18
CA CYS A 65 -15.97 10.93 7.11
C CYS A 65 -15.69 12.32 7.70
N LYS A 66 -15.19 12.32 8.93
CA LYS A 66 -14.62 13.50 9.61
C LYS A 66 -13.09 13.48 9.60
N VAL A 67 -12.52 12.28 9.44
CA VAL A 67 -11.08 12.02 9.28
C VAL A 67 -10.92 11.24 7.99
N LYS A 68 -10.26 11.85 7.01
CA LYS A 68 -10.02 11.19 5.71
C LYS A 68 -9.12 9.96 5.87
N PRO A 69 -9.32 8.90 5.06
CA PRO A 69 -8.36 7.81 4.97
C PRO A 69 -7.03 8.34 4.43
N THR A 70 -5.92 7.87 4.99
CA THR A 70 -4.58 8.27 4.55
C THR A 70 -4.05 7.41 3.41
N VAL A 71 -4.49 6.17 3.36
CA VAL A 71 -4.09 5.19 2.34
C VAL A 71 -5.28 4.37 1.85
N LEU A 72 -5.20 3.95 0.58
CA LEU A 72 -5.95 2.84 0.04
C LEU A 72 -4.95 1.72 -0.30
N GLN A 73 -5.05 0.60 0.43
CA GLN A 73 -4.28 -0.60 0.10
C GLN A 73 -5.03 -1.38 -0.98
N THR A 74 -4.41 -1.57 -2.13
CA THR A 74 -4.99 -2.31 -3.27
C THR A 74 -3.90 -2.97 -4.09
N GLU A 75 -4.27 -3.96 -4.91
CA GLU A 75 -3.36 -4.56 -5.85
C GLU A 75 -2.93 -3.54 -6.89
N VAL A 76 -1.61 -3.36 -6.99
CA VAL A 76 -0.99 -2.54 -8.04
C VAL A 76 0.34 -3.16 -8.41
N HIS A 77 0.57 -3.35 -9.70
CA HIS A 77 1.81 -3.82 -10.30
C HIS A 77 1.94 -3.29 -11.74
N PRO A 78 3.07 -3.43 -12.44
CA PRO A 78 3.25 -2.84 -13.76
C PRO A 78 2.17 -3.16 -14.80
N TYR A 79 1.55 -4.36 -14.74
CA TYR A 79 0.46 -4.74 -15.63
C TYR A 79 -0.93 -4.24 -15.17
N ASP A 80 -1.07 -3.80 -13.92
CA ASP A 80 -2.30 -3.22 -13.38
C ASP A 80 -2.01 -1.98 -12.52
N GLN A 81 -1.84 -0.86 -13.18
CA GLN A 81 -1.36 0.40 -12.57
C GLN A 81 -2.45 1.22 -11.88
N LYS A 82 -3.73 0.86 -12.05
CA LYS A 82 -4.88 1.58 -11.46
C LYS A 82 -4.86 3.10 -11.70
N LYS A 83 -4.50 3.55 -12.91
CA LYS A 83 -4.25 4.98 -13.22
C LYS A 83 -5.40 5.89 -12.81
N GLU A 84 -6.63 5.58 -13.22
CA GLU A 84 -7.81 6.39 -12.88
C GLU A 84 -8.06 6.46 -11.37
N LEU A 85 -7.93 5.33 -10.68
CA LEU A 85 -8.07 5.28 -9.22
C LEU A 85 -6.97 6.11 -8.55
N LYS A 86 -5.75 6.02 -9.02
CA LYS A 86 -4.61 6.79 -8.52
C LYS A 86 -4.83 8.29 -8.69
N GLU A 87 -5.29 8.75 -9.85
CA GLU A 87 -5.60 10.16 -10.10
C GLU A 87 -6.71 10.66 -9.17
N PHE A 88 -7.75 9.86 -8.96
CA PHE A 88 -8.81 10.17 -8.03
C PHE A 88 -8.29 10.31 -6.60
N LEU A 89 -7.51 9.33 -6.12
CA LEU A 89 -6.95 9.33 -4.77
C LEU A 89 -5.96 10.48 -4.53
N ALA A 90 -5.19 10.86 -5.55
CA ALA A 90 -4.24 11.96 -5.48
C ALA A 90 -4.95 13.31 -5.21
N LYS A 91 -6.12 13.54 -5.81
CA LYS A 91 -6.95 14.75 -5.56
C LYS A 91 -7.43 14.83 -4.11
N GLU A 92 -7.64 13.69 -3.46
CA GLU A 92 -8.07 13.58 -2.07
C GLU A 92 -6.89 13.46 -1.08
N ASN A 93 -5.64 13.50 -1.58
CA ASN A 93 -4.41 13.31 -0.81
C ASN A 93 -4.35 11.93 -0.12
N ILE A 94 -4.88 10.91 -0.76
CA ILE A 94 -4.84 9.52 -0.30
C ILE A 94 -3.74 8.78 -1.08
N LYS A 95 -2.84 8.09 -0.38
CA LYS A 95 -1.75 7.33 -1.01
C LYS A 95 -2.19 5.90 -1.33
N ILE A 96 -1.70 5.36 -2.45
CA ILE A 96 -1.81 3.93 -2.71
C ILE A 96 -0.76 3.19 -1.89
N GLN A 97 -1.20 2.12 -1.22
CA GLN A 97 -0.32 1.10 -0.66
C GLN A 97 -0.50 -0.18 -1.48
N ALA A 98 0.50 -0.48 -2.31
CA ALA A 98 0.45 -1.59 -3.25
C ALA A 98 0.73 -2.93 -2.54
N TRP A 99 -0.26 -3.82 -2.52
CA TRP A 99 -0.03 -5.23 -2.23
C TRP A 99 0.21 -5.98 -3.54
N TYR A 100 0.91 -7.11 -3.49
CA TYR A 100 1.46 -7.83 -4.64
C TYR A 100 2.17 -6.91 -5.66
N PRO A 101 3.07 -6.01 -5.22
CA PRO A 101 3.73 -5.06 -6.11
C PRO A 101 4.56 -5.75 -7.22
N LEU A 102 4.87 -7.02 -7.06
CA LEU A 102 5.61 -7.87 -8.01
C LEU A 102 4.68 -8.82 -8.80
N GLY A 103 3.36 -8.53 -8.88
CA GLY A 103 2.42 -9.31 -9.67
C GLY A 103 2.36 -10.79 -9.28
N HIS A 104 2.23 -11.10 -7.98
CA HIS A 104 2.23 -12.48 -7.45
C HIS A 104 3.49 -13.30 -7.77
N GLY A 105 4.59 -12.65 -8.14
CA GLY A 105 5.80 -13.31 -8.60
C GLY A 105 5.68 -13.82 -10.04
N ASP A 106 4.90 -13.14 -10.87
CA ASP A 106 4.72 -13.44 -12.28
C ASP A 106 6.07 -13.54 -12.99
N ALA A 107 6.34 -14.73 -13.56
CA ALA A 107 7.61 -15.02 -14.20
C ALA A 107 7.82 -14.19 -15.48
N GLU A 108 6.76 -13.82 -16.18
CA GLU A 108 6.85 -13.00 -17.40
C GLU A 108 7.15 -11.54 -17.00
N LEU A 109 6.48 -11.01 -15.98
CA LEU A 109 6.79 -9.69 -15.45
C LEU A 109 8.27 -9.58 -15.01
N MET A 110 8.82 -10.63 -14.40
CA MET A 110 10.23 -10.66 -13.99
C MET A 110 11.21 -10.72 -15.17
N LYS A 111 10.77 -11.09 -16.36
CA LYS A 111 11.58 -11.18 -17.59
C LYS A 111 11.36 -10.01 -18.54
N GLU A 112 10.47 -9.09 -18.22
CA GLU A 112 10.23 -7.91 -19.06
C GLU A 112 11.53 -7.17 -19.34
N SER A 113 11.80 -6.97 -20.63
CA SER A 113 13.08 -6.44 -21.11
C SER A 113 13.42 -5.08 -20.52
N ALA A 114 12.44 -4.20 -20.34
CA ALA A 114 12.63 -2.89 -19.76
C ALA A 114 13.21 -2.98 -18.33
N PHE A 115 12.64 -3.85 -17.49
CA PHE A 115 13.12 -4.02 -16.12
C PHE A 115 14.45 -4.76 -16.04
N VAL A 116 14.69 -5.73 -16.95
CA VAL A 116 15.97 -6.45 -17.02
C VAL A 116 17.11 -5.51 -17.44
N ILE A 117 16.88 -4.68 -18.46
CA ILE A 117 17.86 -3.70 -18.93
C ILE A 117 18.18 -2.69 -17.81
N ALA A 118 17.16 -2.13 -17.17
CA ALA A 118 17.37 -1.22 -16.03
C ALA A 118 18.09 -1.93 -14.87
N GLY A 119 17.73 -3.17 -14.56
CA GLY A 119 18.42 -3.98 -13.55
C GLY A 119 19.91 -4.14 -13.83
N THR A 120 20.27 -4.44 -15.08
CA THR A 120 21.66 -4.54 -15.51
C THR A 120 22.39 -3.20 -15.36
N LYS A 121 21.77 -2.09 -15.78
CA LYS A 121 22.32 -0.74 -15.69
C LYS A 121 22.64 -0.33 -14.25
N TYR A 122 21.71 -0.58 -13.34
CA TYR A 122 21.81 -0.19 -11.92
C TYR A 122 22.42 -1.27 -11.02
N LYS A 123 22.78 -2.44 -11.54
CA LYS A 123 23.25 -3.60 -10.79
C LYS A 123 22.25 -4.04 -9.71
N LYS A 124 20.97 -4.04 -10.07
CA LYS A 124 19.84 -4.41 -9.23
C LYS A 124 19.04 -5.57 -9.86
N SER A 125 18.34 -6.33 -9.04
CA SER A 125 17.40 -7.34 -9.55
C SER A 125 16.17 -6.67 -10.18
N THR A 126 15.50 -7.38 -11.08
CA THR A 126 14.22 -6.93 -11.66
C THR A 126 13.19 -6.57 -10.58
N ALA A 127 13.13 -7.37 -9.50
CA ALA A 127 12.24 -7.07 -8.38
C ALA A 127 12.57 -5.71 -7.72
N GLN A 128 13.84 -5.40 -7.51
CA GLN A 128 14.26 -4.10 -6.98
C GLN A 128 13.91 -2.95 -7.93
N VAL A 129 14.06 -3.14 -9.24
CA VAL A 129 13.67 -2.14 -10.24
C VAL A 129 12.17 -1.87 -10.19
N ILE A 130 11.33 -2.91 -10.15
CA ILE A 130 9.87 -2.78 -10.06
C ILE A 130 9.46 -2.09 -8.74
N LEU A 131 10.07 -2.46 -7.62
CA LEU A 131 9.78 -1.81 -6.34
C LEU A 131 10.21 -0.33 -6.35
N ARG A 132 11.35 -0.01 -6.98
CA ARG A 132 11.80 1.37 -7.16
C ARG A 132 10.87 2.17 -8.05
N TRP A 133 10.36 1.57 -9.13
CA TRP A 133 9.34 2.17 -9.98
C TRP A 133 8.10 2.56 -9.18
N HIS A 134 7.58 1.67 -8.35
CA HIS A 134 6.45 1.99 -7.47
C HIS A 134 6.71 3.18 -6.55
N ILE A 135 7.90 3.22 -5.91
CA ILE A 135 8.27 4.29 -4.99
C ILE A 135 8.34 5.63 -5.74
N GLN A 136 8.97 5.65 -6.92
CA GLN A 136 9.06 6.86 -7.74
C GLN A 136 7.70 7.29 -8.31
N ASP A 137 6.78 6.35 -8.50
CA ASP A 137 5.40 6.60 -8.87
C ASP A 137 4.52 7.04 -7.68
N GLY A 138 5.12 7.20 -6.49
CA GLY A 138 4.48 7.71 -5.28
C GLY A 138 3.65 6.68 -4.51
N ASN A 139 3.78 5.40 -4.83
CA ASN A 139 3.13 4.31 -4.12
C ASN A 139 3.96 3.88 -2.90
N ILE A 140 3.28 3.43 -1.85
CA ILE A 140 3.87 2.69 -0.74
C ILE A 140 3.86 1.21 -1.15
N VAL A 141 4.95 0.49 -0.97
CA VAL A 141 5.04 -0.94 -1.33
C VAL A 141 5.15 -1.82 -0.09
N ILE A 142 4.48 -2.97 -0.12
CA ILE A 142 4.54 -3.99 0.93
C ILE A 142 4.91 -5.37 0.35
N PRO A 143 6.14 -5.51 -0.20
CA PRO A 143 6.58 -6.76 -0.77
C PRO A 143 6.76 -7.83 0.33
N GLY A 144 6.15 -8.99 0.14
CA GLY A 144 6.31 -10.12 1.04
C GLY A 144 7.35 -11.12 0.53
N SER A 145 8.15 -11.69 1.43
CA SER A 145 9.02 -12.83 1.11
C SER A 145 9.25 -13.69 2.35
N LYS A 146 9.52 -14.98 2.13
CA LYS A 146 10.03 -15.92 3.15
C LYS A 146 11.55 -16.10 3.06
N ASN A 147 12.19 -15.57 2.01
CA ASN A 147 13.63 -15.62 1.81
C ASN A 147 14.29 -14.38 2.40
N ALA A 148 15.23 -14.56 3.32
CA ALA A 148 15.94 -13.49 4.01
C ALA A 148 16.71 -12.56 3.05
N ASP A 149 17.30 -13.11 1.98
CA ASP A 149 18.03 -12.31 0.98
C ASP A 149 17.09 -11.43 0.17
N HIS A 150 15.89 -11.94 -0.18
CA HIS A 150 14.86 -11.13 -0.83
C HIS A 150 14.35 -10.01 0.09
N ILE A 151 14.14 -10.32 1.39
CA ILE A 151 13.73 -9.29 2.36
C ILE A 151 14.77 -8.18 2.45
N LYS A 152 16.04 -8.53 2.51
CA LYS A 152 17.16 -7.58 2.51
C LYS A 152 17.21 -6.77 1.21
N ALA A 153 17.09 -7.42 0.06
CA ALA A 153 17.09 -6.77 -1.24
C ALA A 153 15.90 -5.81 -1.42
N ASN A 154 14.71 -6.13 -0.86
CA ASN A 154 13.54 -5.26 -0.90
C ASN A 154 13.73 -3.93 -0.14
N LEU A 155 14.73 -3.80 0.71
CA LEU A 155 15.10 -2.56 1.41
C LEU A 155 16.18 -1.77 0.68
N ASP A 156 16.92 -2.42 -0.23
CA ASP A 156 18.04 -1.84 -0.98
C ASP A 156 17.55 -1.20 -2.29
N LEU A 157 16.77 -0.10 -2.17
CA LEU A 157 16.05 0.56 -3.26
C LEU A 157 16.38 2.06 -3.42
N PHE A 158 17.16 2.63 -2.52
CA PHE A 158 17.29 4.09 -2.41
C PHE A 158 18.60 4.66 -2.95
N ASP A 159 19.50 3.80 -3.40
CA ASP A 159 20.82 4.14 -3.94
C ASP A 159 20.83 4.34 -5.48
N PHE A 160 19.68 4.19 -6.14
CA PHE A 160 19.50 4.41 -7.57
C PHE A 160 18.16 5.07 -7.88
N GLN A 161 18.03 5.63 -9.08
CA GLN A 161 16.81 6.27 -9.56
C GLN A 161 16.59 5.93 -11.03
N LEU A 162 15.37 5.51 -11.37
CA LEU A 162 14.94 5.31 -12.76
C LEU A 162 14.73 6.66 -13.42
N THR A 163 15.12 6.78 -14.68
CA THR A 163 14.84 7.96 -15.51
C THR A 163 13.35 8.02 -15.88
N GLU A 164 12.89 9.13 -16.44
CA GLU A 164 11.50 9.28 -16.90
C GLU A 164 11.16 8.29 -18.03
N GLU A 165 12.13 7.98 -18.88
CA GLU A 165 11.98 7.03 -19.99
C GLU A 165 11.90 5.57 -19.50
N GLU A 166 12.46 5.28 -18.32
CA GLU A 166 12.46 3.95 -17.70
C GLU A 166 11.24 3.71 -16.80
N ARG A 167 10.38 4.71 -16.62
CA ARG A 167 9.16 4.69 -15.79
C ARG A 167 7.92 4.57 -16.64
#